data_ee7f1d7f8726885d2d7e271302119c04
#
_entry.id   ee7f1d7f8726885d2d7e271302119c04
#
_cell.length_a   1.000
_cell.length_b   1.000
_cell.length_c   1.000
_cell.angle_alpha   90.00
_cell.angle_beta   90.00
_cell.angle_gamma   90.00
#
_symmetry.space_group_name_H-M   'P 1'
#
loop_
_entity.id
_entity.type
_entity.pdbx_description
1 polymer ?
#
loop_
_entity_poly.entity_id
_entity_poly.type
_entity_poly.pdbx_seq_one_letter_code
_entity_poly.pdbx_strand_id
1 'polypeptide(L)'
;MSLDDITLAVDYFDLKKIAESGQCFRWKELGPGKYLIPSGQTCAIMEQKEPDDDLHLLIEEGTLPLWQDYLNYGERYGSIVREAREATLADGSPDLFLREAVLEAAGVQILTQDLWETLVSFVISQNNNIPRIKKLVAALCKQFGEHRQLAGHEFYTFPTWERLAGQDLSSLGLGYRDKYVEQLAQNVTDGRIDLHELTGMETEQARTYLKSIHGVGNKVADCVLLFGLHRVEAFPVDTWIRQVIDEQYGGKFPVEHYDGHAGIIQQFIFYYMQQHKGGTTL
;
A
#
# COMPACT_ATOMS: atom_id res chain seq x y z
N MET A 1 -16.55 -24.21 1.53
CA MET A 1 -16.65 -22.78 1.26
C MET A 1 -16.83 -22.65 -0.24
N SER A 2 -17.89 -22.01 -0.72
CA SER A 2 -18.10 -21.76 -2.16
C SER A 2 -17.15 -20.68 -2.61
N LEU A 3 -16.67 -20.78 -3.83
CA LEU A 3 -15.73 -19.82 -4.43
C LEU A 3 -16.33 -19.27 -5.71
N ASP A 4 -16.11 -17.98 -5.94
CA ASP A 4 -16.39 -17.32 -7.22
C ASP A 4 -15.09 -17.24 -8.03
N ASP A 5 -15.17 -17.61 -9.30
CA ASP A 5 -14.11 -17.47 -10.30
C ASP A 5 -14.53 -16.36 -11.28
N ILE A 6 -13.87 -15.22 -11.17
CA ILE A 6 -14.27 -13.97 -11.81
C ILE A 6 -13.16 -13.47 -12.73
N THR A 7 -13.54 -12.92 -13.86
CA THR A 7 -12.62 -12.22 -14.77
C THR A 7 -12.97 -10.74 -14.82
N LEU A 8 -12.00 -9.87 -14.58
CA LEU A 8 -12.13 -8.42 -14.66
C LEU A 8 -11.27 -7.88 -15.79
N ALA A 9 -11.87 -7.10 -16.68
CA ALA A 9 -11.10 -6.33 -17.65
C ALA A 9 -10.39 -5.18 -16.96
N VAL A 10 -9.11 -5.04 -17.19
CA VAL A 10 -8.28 -3.99 -16.55
C VAL A 10 -7.55 -3.16 -17.62
N ASP A 11 -7.07 -1.98 -17.25
CA ASP A 11 -6.35 -1.05 -18.12
C ASP A 11 -5.22 -0.40 -17.30
N TYR A 12 -4.04 -0.32 -17.87
CA TYR A 12 -2.84 0.13 -17.15
C TYR A 12 -2.65 -0.61 -15.83
N PHE A 13 -2.75 -1.93 -15.85
CA PHE A 13 -2.68 -2.78 -14.66
C PHE A 13 -1.63 -3.87 -14.85
N ASP A 14 -0.68 -3.95 -13.93
CA ASP A 14 0.36 -4.98 -13.89
C ASP A 14 0.43 -5.56 -12.48
N LEU A 15 -0.14 -6.76 -12.32
CA LEU A 15 -0.23 -7.43 -11.02
C LEU A 15 1.15 -7.65 -10.37
N LYS A 16 2.17 -7.94 -11.18
CA LYS A 16 3.54 -8.13 -10.70
C LYS A 16 4.13 -6.82 -10.18
N LYS A 17 4.01 -5.73 -10.95
CA LYS A 17 4.51 -4.42 -10.52
C LYS A 17 3.81 -3.94 -9.25
N ILE A 18 2.50 -4.16 -9.13
CA ILE A 18 1.76 -3.84 -7.91
C ILE A 18 2.29 -4.64 -6.71
N ALA A 19 2.55 -5.95 -6.86
CA ALA A 19 3.14 -6.79 -5.81
C ALA A 19 4.54 -6.33 -5.36
N GLU A 20 5.30 -5.73 -6.29
CA GLU A 20 6.66 -5.23 -6.07
C GLU A 20 6.71 -3.76 -5.66
N SER A 21 5.62 -3.01 -5.77
CA SER A 21 5.57 -1.55 -5.59
C SER A 21 5.75 -1.06 -4.14
N GLY A 22 5.86 -1.96 -3.18
CA GLY A 22 6.08 -1.60 -1.77
C GLY A 22 4.87 -1.07 -1.01
N GLN A 23 3.68 -1.08 -1.62
CA GLN A 23 2.43 -0.68 -0.97
C GLN A 23 1.77 -1.80 -0.16
N CYS A 24 2.05 -3.07 -0.49
CA CYS A 24 1.50 -4.24 0.18
C CYS A 24 2.59 -5.19 0.66
N PHE A 25 2.38 -5.85 1.82
CA PHE A 25 3.43 -6.63 2.46
C PHE A 25 3.10 -8.12 2.63
N ARG A 26 1.87 -8.54 2.29
CA ARG A 26 1.40 -9.91 2.55
C ARG A 26 1.15 -10.75 1.30
N TRP A 27 1.30 -10.16 0.14
CA TRP A 27 1.16 -10.89 -1.12
C TRP A 27 2.21 -11.99 -1.23
N LYS A 28 1.78 -13.18 -1.62
CA LYS A 28 2.64 -14.34 -1.78
C LYS A 28 2.50 -14.88 -3.20
N GLU A 29 3.60 -14.90 -3.94
CA GLU A 29 3.65 -15.50 -5.27
C GLU A 29 3.40 -17.01 -5.18
N LEU A 30 2.48 -17.53 -5.98
CA LEU A 30 2.14 -18.94 -6.13
C LEU A 30 2.72 -19.54 -7.41
N GLY A 31 3.11 -18.71 -8.35
CA GLY A 31 3.67 -19.01 -9.65
C GLY A 31 3.74 -17.75 -10.50
N PRO A 32 4.33 -17.78 -11.70
CA PRO A 32 4.43 -16.61 -12.56
C PRO A 32 3.07 -15.93 -12.77
N GLY A 33 2.97 -14.65 -12.42
CA GLY A 33 1.76 -13.85 -12.55
C GLY A 33 0.59 -14.24 -11.64
N LYS A 34 0.80 -15.13 -10.65
CA LYS A 34 -0.24 -15.62 -9.74
C LYS A 34 0.12 -15.38 -8.29
N TYR A 35 -0.80 -14.75 -7.55
CA TYR A 35 -0.57 -14.33 -6.17
C TYR A 35 -1.70 -14.73 -5.25
N LEU A 36 -1.34 -15.17 -4.04
CA LEU A 36 -2.24 -15.26 -2.90
C LEU A 36 -2.18 -13.91 -2.17
N ILE A 37 -3.34 -13.30 -1.98
CA ILE A 37 -3.50 -11.92 -1.53
C ILE A 37 -4.39 -11.88 -0.29
N PRO A 38 -3.84 -12.06 0.92
CA PRO A 38 -4.59 -11.81 2.14
C PRO A 38 -4.78 -10.31 2.34
N SER A 39 -5.99 -9.89 2.73
CA SER A 39 -6.33 -8.52 3.13
C SER A 39 -7.30 -8.56 4.29
N GLY A 40 -6.94 -7.93 5.43
CA GLY A 40 -7.74 -8.00 6.64
C GLY A 40 -8.09 -9.43 7.02
N GLN A 41 -9.38 -9.76 6.98
CA GLN A 41 -9.93 -11.06 7.37
C GLN A 41 -10.20 -12.01 6.19
N THR A 42 -9.95 -11.58 4.95
CA THR A 42 -10.24 -12.33 3.72
C THR A 42 -8.99 -12.58 2.88
N CYS A 43 -9.15 -13.29 1.77
CA CYS A 43 -8.07 -13.60 0.86
C CYS A 43 -8.61 -13.76 -0.57
N ALA A 44 -7.81 -13.38 -1.56
CA ALA A 44 -8.02 -13.68 -2.96
C ALA A 44 -6.82 -14.43 -3.55
N ILE A 45 -7.05 -15.21 -4.61
CA ILE A 45 -6.00 -15.59 -5.54
C ILE A 45 -6.24 -14.79 -6.81
N MET A 46 -5.25 -14.02 -7.22
CA MET A 46 -5.29 -13.25 -8.46
C MET A 46 -4.24 -13.75 -9.43
N GLU A 47 -4.60 -13.82 -10.71
CA GLU A 47 -3.73 -14.27 -11.79
C GLU A 47 -3.86 -13.35 -13.00
N GLN A 48 -2.73 -12.91 -13.52
CA GLN A 48 -2.61 -12.13 -14.75
C GLN A 48 -1.39 -12.65 -15.50
N LYS A 49 -1.55 -13.02 -16.78
CA LYS A 49 -0.48 -13.65 -17.58
C LYS A 49 0.52 -12.62 -18.09
N GLU A 50 0.00 -11.56 -18.67
CA GLU A 50 0.79 -10.44 -19.20
C GLU A 50 0.19 -9.12 -18.67
N PRO A 51 0.96 -8.03 -18.61
CA PRO A 51 0.42 -6.70 -18.29
C PRO A 51 -0.78 -6.35 -19.18
N ASP A 52 -1.79 -5.73 -18.59
CA ASP A 52 -3.05 -5.33 -19.23
C ASP A 52 -3.93 -6.48 -19.75
N ASP A 53 -3.54 -7.75 -19.58
CA ASP A 53 -4.46 -8.87 -19.74
C ASP A 53 -5.57 -8.82 -18.69
N ASP A 54 -6.68 -9.48 -18.97
CA ASP A 54 -7.75 -9.65 -17.99
C ASP A 54 -7.24 -10.27 -16.70
N LEU A 55 -7.71 -9.73 -15.58
CA LEU A 55 -7.37 -10.20 -14.22
C LEU A 55 -8.35 -11.30 -13.79
N HIS A 56 -7.83 -12.49 -13.52
CA HIS A 56 -8.61 -13.59 -12.97
C HIS A 56 -8.54 -13.60 -11.44
N LEU A 57 -9.71 -13.65 -10.80
CA LEU A 57 -9.87 -13.66 -9.35
C LEU A 57 -10.56 -14.95 -8.92
N LEU A 58 -9.97 -15.67 -7.98
CA LEU A 58 -10.62 -16.73 -7.22
C LEU A 58 -10.80 -16.24 -5.79
N ILE A 59 -12.05 -16.07 -5.37
CA ILE A 59 -12.44 -15.41 -4.14
C ILE A 59 -13.54 -16.17 -3.41
N GLU A 60 -13.78 -15.86 -2.15
CA GLU A 60 -14.94 -16.39 -1.41
C GLU A 60 -16.23 -15.83 -2.02
N GLU A 61 -17.24 -16.68 -2.15
CA GLU A 61 -18.55 -16.30 -2.70
C GLU A 61 -19.12 -15.06 -2.03
N GLY A 62 -19.55 -14.10 -2.87
CA GLY A 62 -20.15 -12.84 -2.43
C GLY A 62 -19.15 -11.75 -1.99
N THR A 63 -17.83 -11.98 -2.09
CA THR A 63 -16.82 -10.97 -1.71
C THR A 63 -16.34 -10.11 -2.87
N LEU A 64 -16.91 -10.26 -4.07
CA LEU A 64 -16.51 -9.48 -5.25
C LEU A 64 -16.53 -7.95 -5.01
N PRO A 65 -17.55 -7.35 -4.38
CA PRO A 65 -17.54 -5.90 -4.14
C PRO A 65 -16.33 -5.43 -3.32
N LEU A 66 -15.93 -6.19 -2.29
CA LEU A 66 -14.75 -5.88 -1.49
C LEU A 66 -13.48 -5.88 -2.35
N TRP A 67 -13.35 -6.85 -3.25
CA TRP A 67 -12.17 -6.94 -4.12
C TRP A 67 -12.17 -5.89 -5.24
N GLN A 68 -13.34 -5.47 -5.72
CA GLN A 68 -13.47 -4.34 -6.62
C GLN A 68 -13.05 -3.02 -5.92
N ASP A 69 -13.47 -2.82 -4.68
CA ASP A 69 -13.03 -1.67 -3.86
C ASP A 69 -11.52 -1.74 -3.58
N TYR A 70 -10.99 -2.92 -3.22
CA TYR A 70 -9.58 -3.14 -2.99
C TYR A 70 -8.71 -2.77 -4.19
N LEU A 71 -9.17 -3.13 -5.41
CA LEU A 71 -8.48 -2.86 -6.67
C LEU A 71 -8.78 -1.47 -7.23
N ASN A 72 -9.70 -0.70 -6.65
CA ASN A 72 -10.27 0.53 -7.22
C ASN A 72 -10.74 0.30 -8.66
N TYR A 73 -11.46 -0.81 -8.85
CA TYR A 73 -11.86 -1.27 -10.16
C TYR A 73 -12.68 -0.24 -10.93
N GLY A 74 -12.21 0.12 -12.11
CA GLY A 74 -12.82 1.13 -12.96
C GLY A 74 -12.14 2.51 -12.93
N GLU A 75 -11.14 2.71 -12.07
CA GLU A 75 -10.29 3.90 -12.16
C GLU A 75 -9.51 3.94 -13.48
N ARG A 76 -9.37 5.15 -14.02
CA ARG A 76 -8.74 5.35 -15.33
C ARG A 76 -7.34 5.98 -15.19
N TYR A 77 -6.33 5.14 -15.18
CA TYR A 77 -4.93 5.57 -15.07
C TYR A 77 -4.35 6.17 -16.36
N GLY A 78 -4.94 5.87 -17.52
CA GLY A 78 -4.40 6.30 -18.82
C GLY A 78 -4.28 7.83 -18.99
N SER A 79 -5.16 8.63 -18.38
CA SER A 79 -5.05 10.10 -18.39
C SER A 79 -3.91 10.58 -17.50
N ILE A 80 -3.76 10.02 -16.32
CA ILE A 80 -2.71 10.35 -15.35
C ILE A 80 -1.32 10.01 -15.93
N VAL A 81 -1.21 8.82 -16.53
CA VAL A 81 0.04 8.39 -17.20
C VAL A 81 0.42 9.34 -18.32
N ARG A 82 -0.53 9.78 -19.16
CA ARG A 82 -0.24 10.75 -20.24
C ARG A 82 0.20 12.09 -19.68
N GLU A 83 -0.54 12.65 -18.74
CA GLU A 83 -0.21 13.93 -18.10
C GLU A 83 1.18 13.90 -17.50
N ALA A 84 1.51 12.87 -16.72
CA ALA A 84 2.82 12.74 -16.10
C ALA A 84 3.97 12.55 -17.12
N ARG A 85 3.71 11.90 -18.26
CA ARG A 85 4.70 11.76 -19.35
C ARG A 85 4.95 13.05 -20.12
N GLU A 86 3.99 13.97 -20.13
CA GLU A 86 4.06 15.28 -20.80
C GLU A 86 4.42 16.41 -19.84
N ALA A 87 4.72 16.08 -18.57
CA ALA A 87 5.06 17.06 -17.55
C ALA A 87 6.32 17.86 -17.90
N THR A 88 6.33 19.11 -17.45
CA THR A 88 7.45 20.03 -17.63
C THR A 88 7.95 20.57 -16.30
N LEU A 89 9.24 20.85 -16.25
CA LEU A 89 9.87 21.56 -15.13
C LEU A 89 9.46 23.04 -15.10
N ALA A 90 9.80 23.75 -14.02
CA ALA A 90 9.45 25.16 -13.84
C ALA A 90 10.01 26.09 -14.93
N ASP A 91 11.07 25.69 -15.63
CA ASP A 91 11.66 26.43 -16.75
C ASP A 91 11.01 26.10 -18.11
N GLY A 92 9.98 25.25 -18.12
CA GLY A 92 9.26 24.82 -19.32
C GLY A 92 9.95 23.67 -20.09
N SER A 93 11.09 23.16 -19.66
CA SER A 93 11.71 21.99 -20.24
C SER A 93 10.98 20.71 -19.86
N PRO A 94 11.00 19.65 -20.71
CA PRO A 94 10.38 18.37 -20.36
C PRO A 94 10.99 17.77 -19.09
N ASP A 95 10.13 17.24 -18.21
CA ASP A 95 10.58 16.47 -17.05
C ASP A 95 10.95 15.04 -17.48
N LEU A 96 12.21 14.89 -17.88
CA LEU A 96 12.73 13.62 -18.39
C LEU A 96 12.79 12.55 -17.31
N PHE A 97 13.10 12.93 -16.06
CA PHE A 97 13.13 11.99 -14.94
C PHE A 97 11.74 11.39 -14.68
N LEU A 98 10.73 12.25 -14.53
CA LEU A 98 9.37 11.78 -14.31
C LEU A 98 8.86 10.94 -15.48
N ARG A 99 9.18 11.34 -16.71
CA ARG A 99 8.81 10.58 -17.91
C ARG A 99 9.37 9.16 -17.90
N GLU A 100 10.63 8.96 -17.51
CA GLU A 100 11.25 7.64 -17.39
C GLU A 100 10.59 6.84 -16.26
N ALA A 101 10.39 7.46 -15.09
CA ALA A 101 9.74 6.82 -13.96
C ALA A 101 8.32 6.32 -14.31
N VAL A 102 7.53 7.13 -14.99
CA VAL A 102 6.16 6.78 -15.42
C VAL A 102 6.16 5.66 -16.47
N LEU A 103 7.10 5.67 -17.41
CA LEU A 103 7.19 4.62 -18.44
C LEU A 103 7.51 3.26 -17.81
N GLU A 104 8.38 3.21 -16.82
CA GLU A 104 8.75 1.98 -16.14
C GLU A 104 7.66 1.52 -15.16
N ALA A 105 7.03 2.46 -14.45
CA ALA A 105 6.00 2.16 -13.45
C ALA A 105 4.59 2.00 -14.04
N ALA A 106 4.38 2.23 -15.33
CA ALA A 106 3.07 2.04 -15.95
C ALA A 106 2.52 0.64 -15.63
N GLY A 107 1.26 0.59 -15.15
CA GLY A 107 0.64 -0.61 -14.60
C GLY A 107 0.66 -0.71 -13.08
N VAL A 108 1.42 0.11 -12.37
CA VAL A 108 1.28 0.24 -10.92
C VAL A 108 0.04 1.07 -10.61
N GLN A 109 -0.94 0.45 -9.95
CA GLN A 109 -2.13 1.13 -9.43
C GLN A 109 -2.12 1.18 -7.91
N ILE A 110 -2.78 2.17 -7.33
CA ILE A 110 -2.96 2.28 -5.88
C ILE A 110 -4.08 1.35 -5.45
N LEU A 111 -3.84 0.55 -4.42
CA LEU A 111 -4.82 -0.33 -3.82
C LEU A 111 -5.49 0.36 -2.63
N THR A 112 -6.77 0.07 -2.40
CA THR A 112 -7.46 0.41 -1.13
C THR A 112 -7.39 -0.79 -0.20
N GLN A 113 -6.41 -0.78 0.68
CA GLN A 113 -6.16 -1.90 1.59
C GLN A 113 -6.95 -1.74 2.89
N ASP A 114 -7.09 -2.84 3.64
CA ASP A 114 -7.67 -2.78 4.99
C ASP A 114 -6.96 -1.71 5.83
N LEU A 115 -7.74 -0.79 6.39
CA LEU A 115 -7.21 0.41 7.07
C LEU A 115 -6.38 0.06 8.31
N TRP A 116 -6.85 -0.93 9.11
CA TRP A 116 -6.14 -1.37 10.29
C TRP A 116 -4.82 -2.06 9.93
N GLU A 117 -4.85 -2.99 8.97
CA GLU A 117 -3.67 -3.66 8.46
C GLU A 117 -2.65 -2.65 7.90
N THR A 118 -3.13 -1.66 7.13
CA THR A 118 -2.29 -0.61 6.56
C THR A 118 -1.61 0.21 7.64
N LEU A 119 -2.36 0.69 8.63
CA LEU A 119 -1.81 1.51 9.71
C LEU A 119 -0.72 0.74 10.49
N VAL A 120 -1.01 -0.48 10.94
CA VAL A 120 -0.03 -1.30 11.67
C VAL A 120 1.19 -1.62 10.82
N SER A 121 0.99 -1.99 9.55
CA SER A 121 2.08 -2.35 8.65
C SER A 121 3.01 -1.16 8.38
N PHE A 122 2.47 0.06 8.23
CA PHE A 122 3.28 1.25 8.05
C PHE A 122 3.92 1.75 9.36
N VAL A 123 3.35 1.49 10.52
CA VAL A 123 4.06 1.65 11.81
C VAL A 123 5.26 0.69 11.88
N ILE A 124 5.11 -0.56 11.46
CA ILE A 124 6.22 -1.54 11.38
C ILE A 124 7.26 -1.12 10.33
N SER A 125 6.86 -0.41 9.28
CA SER A 125 7.75 -0.01 8.18
C SER A 125 8.78 1.07 8.56
N GLN A 126 8.61 1.78 9.66
CA GLN A 126 9.49 2.88 10.06
C GLN A 126 10.95 2.41 10.25
N ASN A 127 11.91 3.13 9.64
CA ASN A 127 13.34 2.77 9.68
C ASN A 127 13.58 1.27 9.37
N ASN A 128 12.98 0.77 8.29
CA ASN A 128 13.01 -0.64 7.95
C ASN A 128 13.04 -0.83 6.43
N ASN A 129 13.41 -2.01 5.96
CA ASN A 129 13.38 -2.35 4.54
C ASN A 129 12.23 -3.32 4.21
N ILE A 130 11.78 -3.34 2.97
CA ILE A 130 10.62 -4.11 2.51
C ILE A 130 10.72 -5.60 2.86
N PRO A 131 11.84 -6.32 2.62
CA PRO A 131 11.95 -7.73 2.98
C PRO A 131 11.76 -7.98 4.48
N ARG A 132 12.31 -7.12 5.34
CA ARG A 132 12.14 -7.23 6.79
C ARG A 132 10.72 -6.89 7.22
N ILE A 133 10.10 -5.87 6.62
CA ILE A 133 8.68 -5.53 6.89
C ILE A 133 7.80 -6.74 6.58
N LYS A 134 7.91 -7.33 5.38
CA LYS A 134 7.17 -8.55 4.98
C LYS A 134 7.34 -9.67 6.01
N LYS A 135 8.57 -9.92 6.48
CA LYS A 135 8.85 -10.95 7.49
C LYS A 135 8.18 -10.64 8.84
N LEU A 136 8.25 -9.40 9.30
CA LEU A 136 7.67 -9.00 10.60
C LEU A 136 6.14 -9.03 10.58
N VAL A 137 5.52 -8.54 9.51
CA VAL A 137 4.07 -8.60 9.32
C VAL A 137 3.59 -10.04 9.22
N ALA A 138 4.31 -10.90 8.49
CA ALA A 138 3.99 -12.33 8.42
C ALA A 138 4.10 -13.02 9.79
N ALA A 139 5.12 -12.68 10.61
CA ALA A 139 5.26 -13.21 11.96
C ALA A 139 4.12 -12.76 12.88
N LEU A 140 3.71 -11.48 12.80
CA LEU A 140 2.57 -10.94 13.54
C LEU A 140 1.28 -11.69 13.18
N CYS A 141 0.99 -11.86 11.89
CA CYS A 141 -0.19 -12.59 11.42
C CYS A 141 -0.15 -14.06 11.83
N LYS A 142 1.00 -14.72 11.76
CA LYS A 142 1.14 -16.13 12.16
C LYS A 142 0.89 -16.33 13.64
N GLN A 143 1.31 -15.40 14.49
CA GLN A 143 1.20 -15.53 15.95
C GLN A 143 -0.19 -15.15 16.46
N PHE A 144 -0.82 -14.11 15.88
CA PHE A 144 -2.05 -13.51 16.42
C PHE A 144 -3.24 -13.55 15.45
N GLY A 145 -3.02 -13.81 14.16
CA GLY A 145 -4.09 -13.99 13.17
C GLY A 145 -4.74 -15.36 13.23
N GLU A 146 -5.80 -15.53 12.47
CA GLU A 146 -6.47 -16.83 12.33
C GLU A 146 -5.87 -17.58 11.14
N HIS A 147 -5.58 -18.86 11.34
CA HIS A 147 -5.20 -19.74 10.25
C HIS A 147 -6.41 -20.08 9.39
N ARG A 148 -6.32 -19.80 8.09
CA ARG A 148 -7.37 -20.06 7.11
C ARG A 148 -6.80 -20.66 5.84
N GLN A 149 -7.68 -21.07 4.92
CA GLN A 149 -7.33 -21.66 3.64
C GLN A 149 -8.26 -21.17 2.55
N LEU A 150 -7.69 -20.84 1.37
CA LEU A 150 -8.43 -20.54 0.14
C LEU A 150 -7.90 -21.45 -0.98
N ALA A 151 -8.76 -22.25 -1.61
CA ALA A 151 -8.41 -23.15 -2.71
C ALA A 151 -7.16 -24.01 -2.45
N GLY A 152 -7.00 -24.53 -1.23
CA GLY A 152 -5.84 -25.35 -0.85
C GLY A 152 -4.59 -24.57 -0.44
N HIS A 153 -4.60 -23.25 -0.50
CA HIS A 153 -3.50 -22.39 -0.07
C HIS A 153 -3.75 -21.82 1.33
N GLU A 154 -2.83 -22.08 2.23
CA GLU A 154 -2.92 -21.60 3.62
C GLU A 154 -2.48 -20.14 3.74
N PHE A 155 -3.20 -19.39 4.58
CA PHE A 155 -2.87 -18.03 4.97
C PHE A 155 -3.28 -17.75 6.41
N TYR A 156 -2.81 -16.65 6.97
CA TYR A 156 -3.27 -16.12 8.25
C TYR A 156 -3.98 -14.80 8.01
N THR A 157 -5.10 -14.55 8.70
CA THR A 157 -5.75 -13.24 8.68
C THR A 157 -4.85 -12.20 9.33
N PHE A 158 -5.09 -10.92 9.06
CA PHE A 158 -4.46 -9.88 9.88
C PHE A 158 -5.11 -9.89 11.27
N PRO A 159 -4.32 -9.86 12.38
CA PRO A 159 -4.90 -9.89 13.73
C PRO A 159 -5.74 -8.63 13.97
N THR A 160 -6.91 -8.79 14.58
CA THR A 160 -7.73 -7.65 14.99
C THR A 160 -7.05 -6.89 16.13
N TRP A 161 -7.46 -5.65 16.35
CA TRP A 161 -6.90 -4.84 17.44
C TRP A 161 -7.14 -5.46 18.82
N GLU A 162 -8.29 -6.11 19.04
CA GLU A 162 -8.59 -6.80 20.30
C GLU A 162 -7.62 -7.96 20.55
N ARG A 163 -7.15 -8.63 19.50
CA ARG A 163 -6.17 -9.72 19.62
C ARG A 163 -4.75 -9.23 19.92
N LEU A 164 -4.43 -7.97 19.62
CA LEU A 164 -3.12 -7.37 19.88
C LEU A 164 -3.09 -6.54 21.16
N ALA A 165 -4.22 -6.02 21.61
CA ALA A 165 -4.31 -5.22 22.83
C ALA A 165 -3.84 -6.01 24.05
N GLY A 166 -2.92 -5.43 24.83
CA GLY A 166 -2.33 -6.04 26.04
C GLY A 166 -1.39 -7.21 25.76
N GLN A 167 -1.01 -7.50 24.53
CA GLN A 167 -0.11 -8.60 24.20
C GLN A 167 1.37 -8.19 24.29
N ASP A 168 2.23 -9.11 24.71
CA ASP A 168 3.67 -8.96 24.59
C ASP A 168 4.13 -9.30 23.16
N LEU A 169 4.52 -8.28 22.41
CA LEU A 169 5.00 -8.40 21.03
C LEU A 169 6.52 -8.47 20.92
N SER A 170 7.26 -8.49 22.04
CA SER A 170 8.72 -8.42 22.08
C SER A 170 9.41 -9.58 21.31
N SER A 171 8.78 -10.76 21.31
CA SER A 171 9.29 -11.97 20.63
C SER A 171 9.26 -11.87 19.10
N LEU A 172 8.51 -10.92 18.51
CA LEU A 172 8.39 -10.75 17.07
C LEU A 172 9.58 -10.03 16.42
N GLY A 173 10.48 -9.45 17.21
CA GLY A 173 11.63 -8.70 16.70
C GLY A 173 11.28 -7.33 16.08
N LEU A 174 10.15 -6.74 16.49
CA LEU A 174 9.68 -5.42 16.02
C LEU A 174 10.58 -4.27 16.53
N GLY A 175 11.42 -4.52 17.55
CA GLY A 175 12.20 -3.49 18.23
C GLY A 175 11.24 -2.50 18.90
N TYR A 176 11.58 -1.22 18.95
CA TYR A 176 10.76 -0.19 19.60
C TYR A 176 9.32 -0.07 19.09
N ARG A 177 9.01 -0.67 17.92
CA ARG A 177 7.69 -0.65 17.29
C ARG A 177 6.69 -1.59 17.96
N ASP A 178 7.19 -2.55 18.78
CA ASP A 178 6.34 -3.47 19.54
C ASP A 178 5.38 -2.70 20.44
N LYS A 179 5.91 -1.69 21.16
CA LYS A 179 5.12 -0.80 22.02
C LYS A 179 4.15 0.08 21.24
N TYR A 180 4.55 0.54 20.04
CA TYR A 180 3.66 1.36 19.20
C TYR A 180 2.47 0.56 18.72
N VAL A 181 2.70 -0.68 18.26
CA VAL A 181 1.64 -1.56 17.77
C VAL A 181 0.71 -1.98 18.91
N GLU A 182 1.26 -2.39 20.05
CA GLU A 182 0.46 -2.78 21.23
C GLU A 182 -0.38 -1.60 21.74
N GLN A 183 0.23 -0.43 21.95
CA GLN A 183 -0.48 0.75 22.42
C GLN A 183 -1.54 1.25 21.44
N LEU A 184 -1.26 1.17 20.14
CA LEU A 184 -2.22 1.48 19.09
C LEU A 184 -3.44 0.55 19.19
N ALA A 185 -3.22 -0.77 19.29
CA ALA A 185 -4.27 -1.76 19.43
C ALA A 185 -5.09 -1.54 20.71
N GLN A 186 -4.44 -1.23 21.83
CA GLN A 186 -5.10 -0.92 23.09
C GLN A 186 -5.97 0.34 22.97
N ASN A 187 -5.46 1.39 22.31
CA ASN A 187 -6.21 2.65 22.17
C ASN A 187 -7.43 2.50 21.25
N VAL A 188 -7.34 1.66 20.20
CA VAL A 188 -8.51 1.35 19.34
C VAL A 188 -9.54 0.51 20.13
N THR A 189 -9.07 -0.51 20.86
CA THR A 189 -9.94 -1.36 21.70
C THR A 189 -10.68 -0.56 22.77
N ASP A 190 -10.02 0.42 23.39
CA ASP A 190 -10.60 1.28 24.42
C ASP A 190 -11.48 2.41 23.86
N GLY A 191 -11.59 2.53 22.53
CA GLY A 191 -12.34 3.59 21.87
C GLY A 191 -11.71 4.99 21.97
N ARG A 192 -10.42 5.07 22.31
CA ARG A 192 -9.66 6.35 22.31
C ARG A 192 -9.28 6.76 20.89
N ILE A 193 -9.18 5.79 20.00
CA ILE A 193 -8.97 5.96 18.56
C ILE A 193 -10.11 5.27 17.86
N ASP A 194 -10.86 6.01 17.05
CA ASP A 194 -11.88 5.47 16.17
C ASP A 194 -11.42 5.57 14.71
N LEU A 195 -11.05 4.43 14.13
CA LEU A 195 -10.60 4.37 12.74
C LEU A 195 -11.75 4.60 11.74
N HIS A 196 -13.02 4.38 12.14
CA HIS A 196 -14.16 4.62 11.26
C HIS A 196 -14.39 6.11 11.00
N GLU A 197 -14.05 6.98 11.96
CA GLU A 197 -14.14 8.43 11.76
C GLU A 197 -13.26 8.93 10.60
N LEU A 198 -12.12 8.26 10.35
CA LEU A 198 -11.18 8.65 9.28
C LEU A 198 -11.82 8.64 7.88
N THR A 199 -12.76 7.72 7.63
CA THR A 199 -13.41 7.62 6.31
C THR A 199 -14.27 8.82 5.97
N GLY A 200 -14.83 9.50 6.98
CA GLY A 200 -15.68 10.71 6.83
C GLY A 200 -14.90 12.02 6.90
N MET A 201 -13.61 12.01 7.24
CA MET A 201 -12.80 13.21 7.36
C MET A 201 -12.26 13.69 6.01
N GLU A 202 -12.11 15.00 5.83
CA GLU A 202 -11.30 15.56 4.76
C GLU A 202 -9.81 15.17 4.95
N THR A 203 -9.04 15.09 3.87
CA THR A 203 -7.66 14.55 3.87
C THR A 203 -6.76 15.23 4.90
N GLU A 204 -6.78 16.54 5.04
CA GLU A 204 -5.96 17.27 6.03
C GLU A 204 -6.42 17.02 7.48
N GLN A 205 -7.71 16.85 7.70
CA GLN A 205 -8.24 16.48 9.01
C GLN A 205 -7.82 15.06 9.39
N ALA A 206 -7.96 14.11 8.46
CA ALA A 206 -7.52 12.72 8.64
C ALA A 206 -5.99 12.63 8.87
N ARG A 207 -5.19 13.43 8.14
CA ARG A 207 -3.74 13.53 8.36
C ARG A 207 -3.43 14.03 9.77
N THR A 208 -4.11 15.05 10.23
CA THR A 208 -3.93 15.60 11.59
C THR A 208 -4.32 14.59 12.64
N TYR A 209 -5.44 13.89 12.45
CA TYR A 209 -5.90 12.84 13.35
C TYR A 209 -4.88 11.68 13.41
N LEU A 210 -4.43 11.16 12.27
CA LEU A 210 -3.41 10.10 12.21
C LEU A 210 -2.12 10.51 12.92
N LYS A 211 -1.67 11.74 12.75
CA LYS A 211 -0.45 12.26 13.42
C LYS A 211 -0.62 12.46 14.93
N SER A 212 -1.83 12.52 15.44
CA SER A 212 -2.07 12.53 16.90
C SER A 212 -1.84 11.16 17.55
N ILE A 213 -1.81 10.09 16.74
CA ILE A 213 -1.54 8.73 17.20
C ILE A 213 -0.05 8.58 17.51
N HIS A 214 0.27 8.09 18.70
CA HIS A 214 1.66 7.88 19.12
C HIS A 214 2.39 6.92 18.17
N GLY A 215 3.54 7.33 17.65
CA GLY A 215 4.31 6.56 16.69
C GLY A 215 3.93 6.79 15.22
N VAL A 216 2.96 7.67 14.91
CA VAL A 216 2.58 8.02 13.54
C VAL A 216 3.12 9.39 13.17
N GLY A 217 4.15 9.42 12.32
CA GLY A 217 4.70 10.64 11.72
C GLY A 217 4.07 10.96 10.35
N ASN A 218 4.54 12.04 9.70
CA ASN A 218 4.03 12.48 8.40
C ASN A 218 4.01 11.35 7.35
N LYS A 219 5.14 10.65 7.16
CA LYS A 219 5.25 9.57 6.16
C LYS A 219 4.25 8.44 6.42
N VAL A 220 4.08 8.02 7.66
CA VAL A 220 3.14 6.94 8.01
C VAL A 220 1.70 7.42 7.78
N ALA A 221 1.37 8.64 8.20
CA ALA A 221 0.04 9.22 7.97
C ALA A 221 -0.29 9.29 6.48
N ASP A 222 0.63 9.78 5.64
CA ASP A 222 0.43 9.86 4.19
C ASP A 222 0.31 8.48 3.53
N CYS A 223 1.06 7.46 4.00
CA CYS A 223 0.88 6.09 3.52
C CYS A 223 -0.49 5.51 3.90
N VAL A 224 -0.99 5.79 5.10
CA VAL A 224 -2.34 5.34 5.51
C VAL A 224 -3.42 6.04 4.70
N LEU A 225 -3.28 7.34 4.46
CA LEU A 225 -4.18 8.10 3.59
C LEU A 225 -4.20 7.52 2.18
N LEU A 226 -3.02 7.29 1.58
CA LEU A 226 -2.90 6.81 0.21
C LEU A 226 -3.38 5.38 0.04
N PHE A 227 -2.92 4.44 0.88
CA PHE A 227 -3.12 3.00 0.68
C PHE A 227 -4.26 2.40 1.52
N GLY A 228 -4.72 3.09 2.57
CA GLY A 228 -5.81 2.63 3.42
C GLY A 228 -7.12 3.39 3.20
N LEU A 229 -7.05 4.65 2.78
CA LEU A 229 -8.22 5.50 2.55
C LEU A 229 -8.36 5.97 1.09
N HIS A 230 -7.45 5.54 0.22
CA HIS A 230 -7.41 5.92 -1.20
C HIS A 230 -7.44 7.44 -1.44
N ARG A 231 -6.75 8.19 -0.56
CA ARG A 231 -6.57 9.64 -0.74
C ARG A 231 -5.39 9.86 -1.67
N VAL A 232 -5.64 9.75 -2.98
CA VAL A 232 -4.59 9.73 -4.01
C VAL A 232 -3.86 11.07 -4.20
N GLU A 233 -4.32 12.11 -3.53
CA GLU A 233 -3.61 13.38 -3.36
C GLU A 233 -2.52 13.33 -2.27
N ALA A 234 -2.53 12.33 -1.38
CA ALA A 234 -1.51 12.18 -0.34
C ALA A 234 -0.17 11.78 -0.95
N PHE A 235 0.92 12.47 -0.55
CA PHE A 235 2.24 12.31 -1.12
C PHE A 235 3.26 11.85 -0.05
N PRO A 236 3.38 10.55 0.22
CA PRO A 236 4.31 10.02 1.22
C PRO A 236 5.77 10.33 0.86
N VAL A 237 6.47 11.04 1.73
CA VAL A 237 7.88 11.36 1.54
C VAL A 237 8.74 10.46 2.43
N ASP A 238 9.32 9.43 1.83
CA ASP A 238 10.36 8.59 2.44
C ASP A 238 11.77 9.06 2.06
N THR A 239 12.79 8.28 2.38
CA THR A 239 14.20 8.61 2.06
C THR A 239 14.46 8.66 0.57
N TRP A 240 13.88 7.78 -0.23
CA TRP A 240 14.08 7.78 -1.69
C TRP A 240 13.37 8.95 -2.35
N ILE A 241 12.12 9.19 -1.98
CA ILE A 241 11.37 10.35 -2.47
C ILE A 241 12.05 11.66 -2.05
N ARG A 242 12.56 11.75 -0.80
CA ARG A 242 13.33 12.93 -0.35
C ARG A 242 14.56 13.15 -1.22
N GLN A 243 15.31 12.09 -1.50
CA GLN A 243 16.48 12.17 -2.38
C GLN A 243 16.11 12.67 -3.78
N VAL A 244 15.03 12.14 -4.37
CA VAL A 244 14.56 12.60 -5.69
C VAL A 244 14.15 14.06 -5.65
N ILE A 245 13.42 14.49 -4.61
CA ILE A 245 13.01 15.90 -4.45
C ILE A 245 14.25 16.81 -4.42
N ASP A 246 15.28 16.43 -3.68
CA ASP A 246 16.50 17.22 -3.52
C ASP A 246 17.34 17.22 -4.82
N GLU A 247 17.53 16.07 -5.46
CA GLU A 247 18.41 15.91 -6.63
C GLU A 247 17.78 16.35 -7.95
N GLN A 248 16.47 16.10 -8.15
CA GLN A 248 15.78 16.35 -9.42
C GLN A 248 14.95 17.64 -9.41
N TYR A 249 14.45 18.07 -8.24
CA TYR A 249 13.49 19.17 -8.12
C TYR A 249 13.97 20.30 -7.20
N GLY A 250 15.27 20.36 -6.89
CA GLY A 250 15.84 21.47 -6.12
C GLY A 250 15.24 21.66 -4.72
N GLY A 251 14.76 20.59 -4.10
CA GLY A 251 14.20 20.58 -2.74
C GLY A 251 12.68 20.73 -2.65
N LYS A 252 11.97 20.95 -3.77
CA LYS A 252 10.51 21.04 -3.80
C LYS A 252 9.92 20.34 -5.02
N PHE A 253 9.16 19.25 -4.79
CA PHE A 253 8.35 18.62 -5.84
C PHE A 253 7.07 19.44 -6.06
N PRO A 254 6.63 19.69 -7.31
CA PRO A 254 5.45 20.49 -7.61
C PRO A 254 4.15 19.70 -7.43
N VAL A 255 3.84 19.31 -6.18
CA VAL A 255 2.65 18.49 -5.83
C VAL A 255 1.37 19.15 -6.35
N GLU A 256 1.32 20.48 -6.35
CA GLU A 256 0.20 21.29 -6.82
C GLU A 256 -0.12 21.14 -8.31
N HIS A 257 0.84 20.66 -9.13
CA HIS A 257 0.59 20.38 -10.56
C HIS A 257 -0.20 19.08 -10.77
N TYR A 258 -0.19 18.20 -9.77
CA TYR A 258 -0.84 16.89 -9.80
C TYR A 258 -2.00 16.85 -8.83
N ASP A 259 -2.76 17.96 -8.73
CA ASP A 259 -3.88 18.08 -7.81
C ASP A 259 -4.89 16.94 -8.02
N GLY A 260 -5.18 16.25 -6.92
CA GLY A 260 -6.05 15.08 -6.90
C GLY A 260 -5.38 13.74 -7.22
N HIS A 261 -4.10 13.67 -7.66
CA HIS A 261 -3.43 12.38 -7.95
C HIS A 261 -1.90 12.36 -7.70
N ALA A 262 -1.42 13.28 -6.89
CA ALA A 262 0.02 13.39 -6.56
C ALA A 262 0.60 12.10 -5.95
N GLY A 263 -0.18 11.34 -5.19
CA GLY A 263 0.23 10.06 -4.61
C GLY A 263 0.45 8.96 -5.65
N ILE A 264 -0.28 9.01 -6.77
CA ILE A 264 -0.05 8.09 -7.90
C ILE A 264 1.30 8.41 -8.55
N ILE A 265 1.59 9.70 -8.76
CA ILE A 265 2.89 10.15 -9.28
C ILE A 265 4.03 9.77 -8.32
N GLN A 266 3.82 9.95 -7.02
CA GLN A 266 4.77 9.52 -5.99
C GLN A 266 5.07 8.03 -6.09
N GLN A 267 4.04 7.21 -6.30
CA GLN A 267 4.19 5.76 -6.39
C GLN A 267 4.95 5.34 -7.67
N PHE A 268 4.78 6.04 -8.79
CA PHE A 268 5.60 5.83 -10.00
C PHE A 268 7.06 6.13 -9.74
N ILE A 269 7.36 7.27 -9.11
CA ILE A 269 8.72 7.64 -8.72
C ILE A 269 9.31 6.61 -7.74
N PHE A 270 8.54 6.19 -6.74
CA PHE A 270 9.00 5.21 -5.75
C PHE A 270 9.34 3.86 -6.38
N TYR A 271 8.47 3.34 -7.26
CA TYR A 271 8.72 2.10 -7.99
C TYR A 271 9.99 2.18 -8.83
N TYR A 272 10.16 3.24 -9.61
CA TYR A 272 11.36 3.50 -10.41
C TYR A 272 12.63 3.49 -9.55
N MET A 273 12.63 4.21 -8.44
CA MET A 273 13.77 4.27 -7.53
C MET A 273 14.08 2.91 -6.91
N GLN A 274 13.06 2.12 -6.60
CA GLN A 274 13.23 0.77 -6.06
C GLN A 274 13.92 -0.16 -7.07
N GLN A 275 13.58 -0.08 -8.35
CA GLN A 275 14.21 -0.89 -9.39
C GLN A 275 15.66 -0.49 -9.64
N HIS A 276 15.98 0.80 -9.59
CA HIS A 276 17.32 1.31 -9.93
C HIS A 276 18.30 1.42 -8.75
N LYS A 277 17.81 1.55 -7.52
CA LYS A 277 18.64 1.69 -6.31
C LYS A 277 18.47 0.55 -5.31
N GLY A 278 17.47 -0.30 -5.47
CA GLY A 278 17.18 -1.43 -4.56
C GLY A 278 18.26 -2.51 -4.51
N GLY A 279 19.25 -2.49 -5.40
CA GLY A 279 20.43 -3.34 -5.37
C GLY A 279 21.57 -2.84 -4.48
N THR A 280 21.48 -1.61 -3.97
CA THR A 280 22.48 -1.06 -3.06
C THR A 280 21.85 -1.00 -1.66
N THR A 281 22.12 -2.03 -0.88
CA THR A 281 21.79 -2.09 0.56
C THR A 281 22.42 -0.89 1.25
N LEU A 282 21.59 0.02 1.82
CA LEU A 282 22.02 0.97 2.83
C LEU A 282 22.04 0.31 4.19
#